data_3f1eded5a867ad3bc8fcb3757bc98a79
#
_entry.id   3f1eded5a867ad3bc8fcb3757bc98a79
#
_cell.length_a   1.000
_cell.length_b   1.000
_cell.length_c   1.000
_cell.angle_alpha   90.00
_cell.angle_beta   90.00
_cell.angle_gamma   90.00
#
_symmetry.space_group_name_H-M   'P 1'
#
loop_
_entity.id
_entity.type
_entity.pdbx_description
1 polymer ?
#
loop_
_entity_poly.entity_id
_entity_poly.type
_entity_poly.pdbx_seq_one_letter_code
_entity_poly.pdbx_strand_id
1 'polypeptide(L)'
;MFRYTNIAKKRVWFTIGSYPHLSLAQARGEAAQLNADVENGKDPSAERKRNQQETIKTVEQLFLDWYQHDVGRRLKNPQIPQRIYRKEIAPHIGKLALKEVNARDIRAIIHKVANSGRNATANDALMVCKQLFKHAIKLNLIDYSPAQAFTMSDAGGQEKSRDRILSLDELEILFRVLRKHRDQFVRENYLAIALLVHLGVRKNELIAAMWNEIDFDERVWRLPAERSKTDVAITVPLSATSLEWFTELKVRACGSPYVFPSRRASKRRGYISSDTLNHAIAKLFGQKVDSQKQPTANLLGEAGLEHFTVHDLRRTCRSLLASLGVPSHIAERCLNHKLKGVEGIYNRHDYLNERRDAFEKLACILTPIINDMPNVIPLTKQYA
;
A
#
# COMPACT_ATOMS: atom_id res chain seq x y z
N MET A 1 36.36 -7.53 42.68
CA MET A 1 36.40 -8.59 41.66
C MET A 1 35.66 -9.81 42.16
N PHE A 2 34.87 -10.45 41.25
CA PHE A 2 34.12 -11.68 41.50
C PHE A 2 34.76 -12.82 40.71
N ARG A 3 34.94 -14.00 41.32
CA ARG A 3 35.53 -15.17 40.67
C ARG A 3 34.52 -16.29 40.64
N TYR A 4 34.26 -16.84 39.46
CA TYR A 4 33.34 -17.95 39.27
C TYR A 4 33.88 -18.98 38.26
N THR A 5 33.24 -20.15 38.19
CA THR A 5 33.54 -21.16 37.20
C THR A 5 32.46 -21.15 36.14
N ASN A 6 32.79 -20.91 34.88
CA ASN A 6 31.84 -20.88 33.79
C ASN A 6 31.40 -22.29 33.34
N ILE A 7 30.42 -22.36 32.44
CA ILE A 7 29.86 -23.63 31.88
C ILE A 7 30.96 -24.52 31.27
N ALA A 8 32.01 -23.91 30.69
CA ALA A 8 33.18 -24.62 30.15
C ALA A 8 34.19 -25.08 31.26
N LYS A 9 33.80 -25.07 32.53
CA LYS A 9 34.61 -25.43 33.70
C LYS A 9 35.90 -24.63 33.85
N LYS A 10 35.97 -23.42 33.26
CA LYS A 10 37.10 -22.50 33.42
C LYS A 10 36.80 -21.48 34.51
N ARG A 11 37.81 -21.19 35.34
CA ARG A 11 37.74 -20.11 36.34
C ARG A 11 37.93 -18.76 35.68
N VAL A 12 36.96 -17.85 35.87
CA VAL A 12 36.90 -16.52 35.26
C VAL A 12 36.84 -15.45 36.35
N TRP A 13 37.56 -14.37 36.15
CA TRP A 13 37.49 -13.18 37.00
C TRP A 13 36.57 -12.16 36.35
N PHE A 14 35.63 -11.60 37.11
CA PHE A 14 34.68 -10.60 36.68
C PHE A 14 34.83 -9.35 37.56
N THR A 15 35.07 -8.18 36.95
CA THR A 15 35.12 -6.92 37.64
C THR A 15 33.73 -6.38 37.89
N ILE A 16 33.29 -6.28 39.13
CA ILE A 16 31.98 -5.76 39.52
C ILE A 16 32.01 -4.23 39.47
N GLY A 17 33.03 -3.61 40.04
CA GLY A 17 33.19 -2.16 40.06
C GLY A 17 34.49 -1.75 40.75
N SER A 18 34.69 -0.43 40.96
CA SER A 18 35.85 0.16 41.61
C SER A 18 35.46 0.95 42.87
N TYR A 19 36.29 0.86 43.90
CA TYR A 19 36.18 1.71 45.08
C TYR A 19 36.68 3.13 44.74
N PRO A 20 36.11 4.24 45.26
CA PRO A 20 34.99 4.31 46.23
C PRO A 20 33.58 4.33 45.62
N HIS A 21 33.43 4.22 44.30
CA HIS A 21 32.11 4.29 43.60
C HIS A 21 31.18 3.14 43.99
N LEU A 22 31.72 2.00 44.40
CA LEU A 22 30.97 0.86 44.89
C LEU A 22 31.42 0.55 46.31
N SER A 23 30.49 0.62 47.30
CA SER A 23 30.73 0.24 48.67
C SER A 23 30.91 -1.28 48.83
N LEU A 24 31.55 -1.74 49.91
CA LEU A 24 31.74 -3.16 50.17
C LEU A 24 30.41 -3.92 50.30
N ALA A 25 29.41 -3.30 50.94
CA ALA A 25 28.09 -3.89 51.07
C ALA A 25 27.41 -4.09 49.71
N GLN A 26 27.48 -3.10 48.83
CA GLN A 26 26.93 -3.18 47.45
C GLN A 26 27.68 -4.23 46.64
N ALA A 27 29.03 -4.27 46.72
CA ALA A 27 29.84 -5.27 46.04
C ALA A 27 29.49 -6.71 46.45
N ARG A 28 29.18 -6.94 47.72
CA ARG A 28 28.74 -8.24 48.23
C ARG A 28 27.33 -8.62 47.71
N GLY A 29 26.40 -7.66 47.65
CA GLY A 29 25.10 -7.87 47.07
C GLY A 29 25.16 -8.25 45.59
N GLU A 30 25.93 -7.51 44.79
CA GLU A 30 26.15 -7.82 43.36
C GLU A 30 26.84 -9.18 43.18
N ALA A 31 27.83 -9.53 44.00
CA ALA A 31 28.47 -10.84 43.94
C ALA A 31 27.50 -11.99 44.26
N ALA A 32 26.58 -11.80 45.20
CA ALA A 32 25.53 -12.79 45.51
C ALA A 32 24.57 -12.98 44.31
N GLN A 33 24.16 -11.88 43.68
CA GLN A 33 23.33 -11.93 42.49
C GLN A 33 23.99 -12.63 41.30
N LEU A 34 25.29 -12.32 41.05
CA LEU A 34 26.10 -12.96 40.01
C LEU A 34 26.29 -14.46 40.30
N ASN A 35 26.41 -14.88 41.57
CA ASN A 35 26.45 -16.30 41.92
C ASN A 35 25.14 -17.01 41.55
N ALA A 36 24.00 -16.42 41.91
CA ALA A 36 22.71 -16.98 41.54
C ALA A 36 22.53 -17.07 40.02
N ASP A 37 22.97 -16.08 39.24
CA ASP A 37 22.95 -16.11 37.79
C ASP A 37 23.85 -17.24 37.23
N VAL A 38 25.03 -17.45 37.78
CA VAL A 38 25.94 -18.56 37.39
C VAL A 38 25.32 -19.93 37.74
N GLU A 39 24.69 -20.09 38.89
CA GLU A 39 23.97 -21.30 39.28
C GLU A 39 22.78 -21.59 38.33
N ASN A 40 22.11 -20.55 37.83
CA ASN A 40 21.06 -20.63 36.82
C ASN A 40 21.62 -20.79 35.38
N GLY A 41 22.90 -21.07 35.19
CA GLY A 41 23.51 -21.38 33.91
C GLY A 41 23.90 -20.16 33.06
N LYS A 42 23.81 -18.91 33.58
CA LYS A 42 24.27 -17.71 32.89
C LYS A 42 25.77 -17.51 33.05
N ASP A 43 26.44 -16.98 32.00
CA ASP A 43 27.85 -16.59 32.08
C ASP A 43 27.98 -15.05 32.04
N PRO A 44 28.24 -14.39 33.19
CA PRO A 44 28.34 -12.93 33.28
C PRO A 44 29.37 -12.31 32.33
N SER A 45 30.47 -12.99 32.09
CA SER A 45 31.51 -12.49 31.17
C SER A 45 31.09 -12.58 29.71
N ALA A 46 30.41 -13.66 29.35
CA ALA A 46 29.85 -13.81 27.99
C ALA A 46 28.76 -12.79 27.74
N GLU A 47 27.86 -12.57 28.70
CA GLU A 47 26.79 -11.58 28.64
C GLU A 47 27.35 -10.16 28.53
N ARG A 48 28.38 -9.81 29.33
CA ARG A 48 29.06 -8.50 29.24
C ARG A 48 29.74 -8.30 27.88
N LYS A 49 30.38 -9.32 27.32
CA LYS A 49 30.97 -9.26 25.97
C LYS A 49 29.90 -9.06 24.90
N ARG A 50 28.76 -9.75 24.99
CA ARG A 50 27.63 -9.53 24.07
C ARG A 50 27.14 -8.10 24.16
N ASN A 51 26.87 -7.59 25.37
CA ASN A 51 26.40 -6.20 25.59
C ASN A 51 27.45 -5.15 25.14
N GLN A 52 28.73 -5.44 25.17
CA GLN A 52 29.78 -4.55 24.64
C GLN A 52 29.89 -4.60 23.11
N GLN A 53 29.61 -5.74 22.52
CA GLN A 53 29.59 -5.91 21.06
C GLN A 53 28.27 -5.42 20.42
N GLU A 54 27.26 -5.12 21.24
CA GLU A 54 25.97 -4.70 20.77
C GLU A 54 26.03 -3.26 20.23
N THR A 55 25.95 -3.13 18.92
CA THR A 55 26.01 -1.83 18.22
C THR A 55 24.67 -1.10 18.25
N ILE A 56 23.55 -1.82 18.57
CA ILE A 56 22.19 -1.29 18.54
C ILE A 56 21.79 -0.85 19.97
N LYS A 57 21.93 0.43 20.25
CA LYS A 57 21.60 1.03 21.55
C LYS A 57 20.37 1.95 21.49
N THR A 58 20.16 2.62 20.36
CA THR A 58 19.07 3.59 20.17
C THR A 58 17.98 3.05 19.24
N VAL A 59 16.80 3.67 19.30
CA VAL A 59 15.69 3.34 18.40
C VAL A 59 16.05 3.60 16.93
N GLU A 60 16.85 4.62 16.64
CA GLU A 60 17.34 4.92 15.30
C GLU A 60 18.24 3.79 14.76
N GLN A 61 19.15 3.29 15.57
CA GLN A 61 20.01 2.17 15.18
C GLN A 61 19.22 0.89 14.98
N LEU A 62 18.22 0.63 15.84
CA LEU A 62 17.29 -0.48 15.69
C LEU A 62 16.50 -0.37 14.37
N PHE A 63 16.03 0.83 14.04
CA PHE A 63 15.30 1.05 12.79
C PHE A 63 16.19 0.77 11.57
N LEU A 64 17.43 1.21 11.56
CA LEU A 64 18.36 0.99 10.45
C LEU A 64 18.62 -0.51 10.26
N ASP A 65 18.86 -1.24 11.34
CA ASP A 65 19.05 -2.68 11.31
C ASP A 65 17.79 -3.41 10.79
N TRP A 66 16.63 -3.09 11.36
CA TRP A 66 15.34 -3.66 10.92
C TRP A 66 15.04 -3.36 9.45
N TYR A 67 15.30 -2.13 9.00
CA TYR A 67 15.10 -1.73 7.62
C TYR A 67 15.99 -2.51 6.67
N GLN A 68 17.27 -2.66 6.99
CA GLN A 68 18.25 -3.34 6.15
C GLN A 68 18.01 -4.86 6.11
N HIS A 69 17.69 -5.48 7.22
CA HIS A 69 17.68 -6.94 7.34
C HIS A 69 16.28 -7.58 7.18
N ASP A 70 15.20 -6.81 7.38
CA ASP A 70 13.81 -7.31 7.22
C ASP A 70 13.05 -6.50 6.16
N VAL A 71 12.76 -5.22 6.42
CA VAL A 71 11.83 -4.41 5.64
C VAL A 71 12.23 -4.30 4.18
N GLY A 72 13.51 -3.97 3.91
CA GLY A 72 14.03 -3.78 2.56
C GLY A 72 14.02 -5.05 1.71
N ARG A 73 14.05 -6.22 2.36
CA ARG A 73 14.05 -7.52 1.67
C ARG A 73 12.64 -8.08 1.47
N ARG A 74 11.75 -7.86 2.43
CA ARG A 74 10.43 -8.49 2.48
C ARG A 74 9.33 -7.67 1.82
N LEU A 75 9.39 -6.34 1.89
CA LEU A 75 8.31 -5.50 1.43
C LEU A 75 8.55 -4.99 0.00
N LYS A 76 7.52 -5.05 -0.84
CA LYS A 76 7.52 -4.43 -2.17
C LYS A 76 7.68 -2.89 -2.11
N ASN A 77 7.22 -2.25 -1.04
CA ASN A 77 7.24 -0.81 -0.84
C ASN A 77 7.88 -0.43 0.52
N PRO A 78 9.19 -0.69 0.71
CA PRO A 78 9.88 -0.44 1.97
C PRO A 78 9.93 1.04 2.34
N GLN A 79 9.76 1.95 1.38
CA GLN A 79 9.73 3.40 1.59
C GLN A 79 8.51 3.85 2.43
N ILE A 80 7.44 3.06 2.52
CA ILE A 80 6.25 3.42 3.31
C ILE A 80 6.57 3.41 4.81
N PRO A 81 6.98 2.28 5.43
CA PRO A 81 7.37 2.27 6.84
C PRO A 81 8.56 3.20 7.10
N GLN A 82 9.48 3.39 6.17
CA GLN A 82 10.58 4.34 6.31
C GLN A 82 10.06 5.78 6.45
N ARG A 83 9.13 6.20 5.60
CA ARG A 83 8.53 7.54 5.66
C ARG A 83 7.79 7.75 6.98
N ILE A 84 7.00 6.75 7.42
CA ILE A 84 6.26 6.81 8.67
C ILE A 84 7.22 6.92 9.85
N TYR A 85 8.23 6.09 9.90
CA TYR A 85 9.26 6.17 10.94
C TYR A 85 9.92 7.54 10.98
N ARG A 86 10.45 8.03 9.85
CA ARG A 86 11.16 9.31 9.76
C ARG A 86 10.29 10.50 10.14
N LYS A 87 9.02 10.49 9.74
CA LYS A 87 8.13 11.64 9.92
C LYS A 87 7.42 11.63 11.27
N GLU A 88 6.96 10.48 11.73
CA GLU A 88 6.05 10.41 12.87
C GLU A 88 6.72 9.81 14.13
N ILE A 89 7.72 8.93 14.00
CA ILE A 89 8.28 8.17 15.13
C ILE A 89 9.65 8.71 15.55
N ALA A 90 10.59 8.83 14.62
CA ALA A 90 11.97 9.23 14.90
C ALA A 90 12.10 10.59 15.63
N PRO A 91 11.27 11.64 15.33
CA PRO A 91 11.34 12.91 16.05
C PRO A 91 11.05 12.79 17.56
N HIS A 92 10.34 11.73 17.99
CA HIS A 92 9.95 11.54 19.38
C HIS A 92 10.89 10.61 20.14
N ILE A 93 11.23 9.46 19.56
CA ILE A 93 11.95 8.40 20.28
C ILE A 93 13.25 7.97 19.56
N GLY A 94 13.55 8.46 18.37
CA GLY A 94 14.69 7.98 17.57
C GLY A 94 16.03 8.03 18.30
N LYS A 95 16.24 9.04 19.12
CA LYS A 95 17.48 9.25 19.89
C LYS A 95 17.49 8.55 21.26
N LEU A 96 16.34 8.06 21.72
CA LEU A 96 16.26 7.40 23.03
C LEU A 96 16.95 6.04 23.00
N ALA A 97 17.48 5.62 24.15
CA ALA A 97 17.93 4.26 24.33
C ALA A 97 16.73 3.31 24.31
N LEU A 98 16.91 2.08 23.77
CA LEU A 98 15.82 1.12 23.61
C LEU A 98 15.10 0.81 24.93
N LYS A 99 15.85 0.71 26.03
CA LYS A 99 15.34 0.39 27.37
C LYS A 99 14.62 1.56 28.04
N GLU A 100 14.79 2.79 27.54
CA GLU A 100 14.13 3.99 28.07
C GLU A 100 12.73 4.20 27.45
N VAL A 101 12.48 3.64 26.27
CA VAL A 101 11.19 3.79 25.59
C VAL A 101 10.11 3.02 26.33
N ASN A 102 9.04 3.71 26.65
CA ASN A 102 7.92 3.16 27.40
C ASN A 102 6.58 3.36 26.65
N ALA A 103 5.50 2.80 27.20
CA ALA A 103 4.18 2.89 26.57
C ALA A 103 3.64 4.33 26.43
N ARG A 104 4.06 5.27 27.32
CA ARG A 104 3.61 6.67 27.24
C ARG A 104 4.18 7.35 25.98
N ASP A 105 5.40 7.00 25.58
CA ASP A 105 6.02 7.53 24.37
C ASP A 105 5.26 7.06 23.12
N ILE A 106 4.91 5.78 23.09
CA ILE A 106 4.10 5.23 21.98
C ILE A 106 2.75 5.92 21.92
N ARG A 107 2.06 6.09 23.07
CA ARG A 107 0.80 6.79 23.15
C ARG A 107 0.90 8.23 22.63
N ALA A 108 1.95 8.94 23.01
CA ALA A 108 2.17 10.32 22.57
C ALA A 108 2.29 10.42 21.04
N ILE A 109 3.02 9.48 20.41
CA ILE A 109 3.17 9.41 18.95
C ILE A 109 1.82 9.19 18.27
N ILE A 110 1.09 8.13 18.66
CA ILE A 110 -0.17 7.77 17.98
C ILE A 110 -1.25 8.84 18.17
N HIS A 111 -1.37 9.40 19.37
CA HIS A 111 -2.34 10.46 19.66
C HIS A 111 -2.01 11.75 18.89
N LYS A 112 -0.74 12.16 18.79
CA LYS A 112 -0.36 13.33 18.01
C LYS A 112 -0.78 13.20 16.55
N VAL A 113 -0.59 12.02 15.96
CA VAL A 113 -0.96 11.76 14.56
C VAL A 113 -2.48 11.71 14.42
N ALA A 114 -3.19 11.02 15.31
CA ALA A 114 -4.65 10.93 15.31
C ALA A 114 -5.32 12.30 15.48
N ASN A 115 -4.87 13.11 16.44
CA ASN A 115 -5.40 14.46 16.70
C ASN A 115 -5.16 15.44 15.52
N SER A 116 -4.25 15.12 14.59
CA SER A 116 -4.11 15.87 13.33
C SER A 116 -5.10 15.43 12.24
N GLY A 117 -6.09 14.59 12.56
CA GLY A 117 -7.09 14.07 11.62
C GLY A 117 -6.58 12.96 10.69
N ARG A 118 -5.36 12.42 10.92
CA ARG A 118 -4.72 11.40 10.07
C ARG A 118 -4.82 10.00 10.68
N ASN A 119 -6.04 9.54 10.91
CA ASN A 119 -6.33 8.30 11.63
C ASN A 119 -5.65 7.06 11.02
N ALA A 120 -5.73 6.87 9.69
CA ALA A 120 -5.04 5.77 9.03
C ALA A 120 -3.50 5.84 9.22
N THR A 121 -2.92 7.05 9.20
CA THR A 121 -1.48 7.22 9.46
C THR A 121 -1.13 6.91 10.92
N ALA A 122 -2.03 7.17 11.88
CA ALA A 122 -1.83 6.81 13.29
C ALA A 122 -1.83 5.28 13.46
N ASN A 123 -2.72 4.56 12.76
CA ASN A 123 -2.72 3.10 12.71
C ASN A 123 -1.43 2.54 12.11
N ASP A 124 -0.99 3.12 11.00
CA ASP A 124 0.29 2.76 10.36
C ASP A 124 1.49 3.01 11.30
N ALA A 125 1.51 4.15 12.01
CA ALA A 125 2.57 4.47 12.96
C ALA A 125 2.59 3.45 14.12
N LEU A 126 1.44 3.08 14.67
CA LEU A 126 1.35 2.00 15.66
C LEU A 126 1.86 0.68 15.12
N MET A 127 1.48 0.32 13.88
CA MET A 127 1.94 -0.93 13.24
C MET A 127 3.47 -0.93 13.06
N VAL A 128 4.06 0.18 12.64
CA VAL A 128 5.53 0.33 12.52
C VAL A 128 6.19 0.19 13.89
N CYS A 129 5.68 0.85 14.93
CA CYS A 129 6.19 0.69 16.29
C CYS A 129 6.14 -0.77 16.74
N LYS A 130 5.01 -1.46 16.55
CA LYS A 130 4.87 -2.88 16.93
C LYS A 130 5.89 -3.77 16.22
N GLN A 131 6.08 -3.58 14.92
CA GLN A 131 7.04 -4.39 14.14
C GLN A 131 8.48 -4.09 14.53
N LEU A 132 8.81 -2.82 14.73
CA LEU A 132 10.14 -2.37 15.15
C LEU A 132 10.55 -2.96 16.50
N PHE A 133 9.70 -2.83 17.52
CA PHE A 133 10.00 -3.38 18.86
C PHE A 133 9.87 -4.91 18.90
N LYS A 134 9.05 -5.53 18.03
CA LYS A 134 9.10 -6.99 17.83
C LYS A 134 10.45 -7.44 17.28
N HIS A 135 11.09 -6.66 16.41
CA HIS A 135 12.43 -6.93 15.93
C HIS A 135 13.45 -6.82 17.06
N ALA A 136 13.35 -5.83 17.95
CA ALA A 136 14.20 -5.71 19.12
C ALA A 136 14.11 -6.94 20.06
N ILE A 137 12.89 -7.47 20.26
CA ILE A 137 12.70 -8.71 21.04
C ILE A 137 13.37 -9.91 20.36
N LYS A 138 13.24 -10.05 19.02
CA LYS A 138 13.92 -11.13 18.25
C LYS A 138 15.44 -11.10 18.41
N LEU A 139 16.01 -9.92 18.60
CA LEU A 139 17.45 -9.70 18.80
C LEU A 139 17.85 -9.78 20.28
N ASN A 140 16.92 -10.06 21.21
CA ASN A 140 17.12 -10.03 22.67
C ASN A 140 17.66 -8.69 23.21
N LEU A 141 17.31 -7.55 22.55
CA LEU A 141 17.71 -6.20 22.99
C LEU A 141 16.80 -5.67 24.11
N ILE A 142 15.56 -6.14 24.13
CA ILE A 142 14.54 -5.84 25.13
C ILE A 142 13.68 -7.09 25.42
N ASP A 143 13.12 -7.16 26.60
CA ASP A 143 12.30 -8.31 27.02
C ASP A 143 10.84 -8.17 26.61
N TYR A 144 10.32 -6.95 26.48
CA TYR A 144 8.92 -6.67 26.10
C TYR A 144 8.84 -5.46 25.16
N SER A 145 7.75 -5.41 24.37
CA SER A 145 7.48 -4.30 23.46
C SER A 145 6.64 -3.21 24.14
N PRO A 146 7.09 -1.94 24.15
CA PRO A 146 6.29 -0.84 24.68
C PRO A 146 5.00 -0.56 23.86
N ALA A 147 4.92 -1.10 22.64
CA ALA A 147 3.77 -0.93 21.75
C ALA A 147 2.77 -2.11 21.82
N GLN A 148 3.05 -3.18 22.59
CA GLN A 148 2.30 -4.44 22.51
C GLN A 148 0.84 -4.29 22.90
N ALA A 149 0.54 -3.58 24.00
CA ALA A 149 -0.80 -3.44 24.56
C ALA A 149 -1.75 -2.57 23.70
N PHE A 150 -1.21 -1.69 22.88
CA PHE A 150 -2.03 -0.80 22.05
C PHE A 150 -2.71 -1.54 20.92
N THR A 151 -3.94 -1.12 20.60
CA THR A 151 -4.74 -1.61 19.46
C THR A 151 -5.06 -0.47 18.50
N MET A 152 -5.68 -0.76 17.36
CA MET A 152 -6.12 0.30 16.44
C MET A 152 -7.12 1.26 17.10
N SER A 153 -7.90 0.79 18.08
CA SER A 153 -8.84 1.64 18.85
C SER A 153 -8.12 2.73 19.64
N ASP A 154 -6.88 2.47 20.07
CA ASP A 154 -6.06 3.44 20.81
C ASP A 154 -5.35 4.44 19.88
N ALA A 155 -5.32 4.18 18.58
CA ALA A 155 -4.68 5.03 17.58
C ALA A 155 -5.71 5.76 16.72
N GLY A 156 -5.92 5.35 15.49
CA GLY A 156 -6.86 5.97 14.55
C GLY A 156 -8.24 5.36 14.51
N GLY A 157 -8.48 4.31 15.29
CA GLY A 157 -9.72 3.55 15.26
C GLY A 157 -9.82 2.57 14.09
N GLN A 158 -10.97 1.93 13.98
CA GLN A 158 -11.23 1.00 12.88
C GLN A 158 -11.36 1.74 11.56
N GLU A 159 -10.59 1.33 10.57
CA GLU A 159 -10.69 1.88 9.23
C GLU A 159 -11.96 1.36 8.54
N LYS A 160 -12.82 2.28 8.14
CA LYS A 160 -13.98 1.95 7.32
C LYS A 160 -13.56 1.84 5.86
N SER A 161 -13.88 0.71 5.24
CA SER A 161 -13.73 0.60 3.78
C SER A 161 -14.67 1.60 3.11
N ARG A 162 -14.19 2.29 2.08
CA ARG A 162 -15.07 3.10 1.24
C ARG A 162 -15.99 2.17 0.45
N ASP A 163 -17.24 2.56 0.31
CA ASP A 163 -18.30 1.85 -0.43
C ASP A 163 -18.79 2.62 -1.66
N ARG A 164 -18.17 3.77 -1.96
CA ARG A 164 -18.54 4.65 -3.08
C ARG A 164 -18.45 3.93 -4.42
N ILE A 165 -19.55 3.90 -5.15
CA ILE A 165 -19.70 3.48 -6.54
C ILE A 165 -20.41 4.60 -7.31
N LEU A 166 -20.14 4.76 -8.58
CA LEU A 166 -20.82 5.72 -9.45
C LEU A 166 -22.00 5.04 -10.15
N SER A 167 -23.15 5.70 -10.18
CA SER A 167 -24.28 5.30 -11.02
C SER A 167 -23.99 5.56 -12.50
N LEU A 168 -24.83 5.06 -13.41
CA LEU A 168 -24.72 5.36 -14.85
C LEU A 168 -24.92 6.86 -15.12
N ASP A 169 -25.86 7.50 -14.44
CA ASP A 169 -26.09 8.96 -14.54
C ASP A 169 -24.86 9.75 -14.08
N GLU A 170 -24.23 9.32 -12.97
CA GLU A 170 -23.00 9.95 -12.49
C GLU A 170 -21.82 9.74 -13.45
N LEU A 171 -21.74 8.59 -14.11
CA LEU A 171 -20.74 8.35 -15.16
C LEU A 171 -20.99 9.24 -16.36
N GLU A 172 -22.25 9.45 -16.75
CA GLU A 172 -22.61 10.38 -17.83
C GLU A 172 -22.19 11.81 -17.48
N ILE A 173 -22.52 12.28 -16.28
CA ILE A 173 -22.08 13.59 -15.78
C ILE A 173 -20.54 13.68 -15.79
N LEU A 174 -19.86 12.66 -15.27
CA LEU A 174 -18.39 12.60 -15.26
C LEU A 174 -17.82 12.80 -16.66
N PHE A 175 -18.19 11.93 -17.61
CA PHE A 175 -17.62 11.96 -18.94
C PHE A 175 -18.00 13.23 -19.73
N ARG A 176 -19.18 13.79 -19.48
CA ARG A 176 -19.60 15.09 -20.03
C ARG A 176 -18.72 16.23 -19.51
N VAL A 177 -18.43 16.29 -18.21
CA VAL A 177 -17.52 17.29 -17.63
C VAL A 177 -16.10 17.11 -18.16
N LEU A 178 -15.59 15.89 -18.25
CA LEU A 178 -14.27 15.61 -18.80
C LEU A 178 -14.13 16.06 -20.27
N ARG A 179 -15.18 15.86 -21.08
CA ARG A 179 -15.21 16.32 -22.48
C ARG A 179 -15.28 17.84 -22.59
N LYS A 180 -16.06 18.49 -21.74
CA LYS A 180 -16.19 19.95 -21.73
C LYS A 180 -14.88 20.66 -21.34
N HIS A 181 -14.09 20.07 -20.44
CA HIS A 181 -12.88 20.67 -19.89
C HIS A 181 -11.60 19.97 -20.37
N ARG A 182 -11.46 19.79 -21.70
CA ARG A 182 -10.30 19.13 -22.35
C ARG A 182 -8.97 19.87 -22.12
N ASP A 183 -9.02 21.17 -21.86
CA ASP A 183 -7.90 22.03 -21.51
C ASP A 183 -7.29 21.65 -20.14
N GLN A 184 -8.12 21.21 -19.22
CA GLN A 184 -7.71 20.82 -17.86
C GLN A 184 -7.55 19.30 -17.69
N PHE A 185 -8.24 18.51 -18.53
CA PHE A 185 -8.24 17.06 -18.46
C PHE A 185 -7.88 16.45 -19.82
N VAL A 186 -6.59 16.22 -20.03
CA VAL A 186 -6.05 15.77 -21.31
C VAL A 186 -6.61 14.41 -21.75
N ARG A 187 -6.63 14.19 -23.06
CA ARG A 187 -7.24 13.01 -23.68
C ARG A 187 -6.71 11.68 -23.17
N GLU A 188 -5.40 11.56 -22.90
CA GLU A 188 -4.80 10.34 -22.34
C GLU A 188 -5.34 10.02 -20.93
N ASN A 189 -5.59 11.03 -20.10
CA ASN A 189 -6.22 10.83 -18.80
C ASN A 189 -7.68 10.40 -18.96
N TYR A 190 -8.39 10.97 -19.94
CA TYR A 190 -9.76 10.60 -20.29
C TYR A 190 -9.85 9.11 -20.65
N LEU A 191 -9.00 8.67 -21.58
CA LEU A 191 -8.94 7.27 -22.00
C LEU A 191 -8.52 6.34 -20.84
N ALA A 192 -7.64 6.81 -19.96
CA ALA A 192 -7.28 6.05 -18.76
C ALA A 192 -8.47 5.86 -17.81
N ILE A 193 -9.30 6.89 -17.60
CA ILE A 193 -10.54 6.78 -16.79
C ILE A 193 -11.54 5.83 -17.46
N ALA A 194 -11.71 5.93 -18.78
CA ALA A 194 -12.55 5.04 -19.56
C ALA A 194 -12.13 3.56 -19.43
N LEU A 195 -10.84 3.28 -19.62
CA LEU A 195 -10.28 1.94 -19.45
C LEU A 195 -10.39 1.43 -18.02
N LEU A 196 -10.20 2.28 -17.00
CA LEU A 196 -10.32 1.88 -15.60
C LEU A 196 -11.72 1.48 -15.20
N VAL A 197 -12.75 2.23 -15.63
CA VAL A 197 -14.13 1.89 -15.33
C VAL A 197 -14.61 0.68 -16.15
N HIS A 198 -14.10 0.51 -17.37
CA HIS A 198 -14.47 -0.59 -18.26
C HIS A 198 -13.80 -1.92 -17.87
N LEU A 199 -12.48 -1.94 -17.69
CA LEU A 199 -11.72 -3.16 -17.44
C LEU A 199 -11.60 -3.50 -15.94
N GLY A 200 -11.90 -2.55 -15.05
CA GLY A 200 -11.79 -2.74 -13.62
C GLY A 200 -10.37 -3.08 -13.12
N VAL A 201 -9.33 -2.90 -13.93
CA VAL A 201 -7.94 -3.14 -13.56
C VAL A 201 -7.44 -2.13 -12.53
N ARG A 202 -6.36 -2.45 -11.83
CA ARG A 202 -5.79 -1.48 -10.88
C ARG A 202 -5.09 -0.35 -11.62
N LYS A 203 -5.25 0.87 -11.11
CA LYS A 203 -4.63 2.08 -11.68
C LYS A 203 -3.16 1.88 -12.03
N ASN A 204 -2.37 1.34 -11.10
CA ASN A 204 -0.93 1.16 -11.32
C ASN A 204 -0.61 0.07 -12.36
N GLU A 205 -1.47 -0.92 -12.51
CA GLU A 205 -1.35 -1.92 -13.57
C GLU A 205 -1.56 -1.26 -14.95
N LEU A 206 -2.58 -0.40 -15.08
CA LEU A 206 -2.88 0.30 -16.33
C LEU A 206 -1.82 1.34 -16.70
N ILE A 207 -1.46 2.25 -15.81
CA ILE A 207 -0.55 3.36 -16.15
C ILE A 207 0.87 2.91 -16.49
N ALA A 208 1.28 1.73 -16.02
CA ALA A 208 2.57 1.14 -16.32
C ALA A 208 2.50 0.09 -17.44
N ALA A 209 1.36 -0.03 -18.15
CA ALA A 209 1.19 -0.97 -19.25
C ALA A 209 2.16 -0.69 -20.40
N MET A 210 2.66 -1.75 -21.01
CA MET A 210 3.57 -1.71 -22.16
C MET A 210 2.88 -2.26 -23.41
N TRP A 211 3.25 -1.77 -24.58
CA TRP A 211 2.64 -2.21 -25.83
C TRP A 211 2.87 -3.68 -26.17
N ASN A 212 3.99 -4.25 -25.72
CA ASN A 212 4.26 -5.68 -25.91
C ASN A 212 3.37 -6.60 -25.03
N GLU A 213 2.59 -6.04 -24.11
CA GLU A 213 1.61 -6.77 -23.32
C GLU A 213 0.23 -6.81 -24.00
N ILE A 214 -0.03 -5.92 -24.98
CA ILE A 214 -1.30 -5.79 -25.69
C ILE A 214 -1.23 -6.55 -27.01
N ASP A 215 -2.03 -7.58 -27.11
CA ASP A 215 -2.21 -8.38 -28.32
C ASP A 215 -3.52 -7.92 -28.98
N PHE A 216 -3.39 -7.20 -30.09
CA PHE A 216 -4.52 -6.65 -30.84
C PHE A 216 -5.27 -7.71 -31.64
N ASP A 217 -4.58 -8.77 -32.11
CA ASP A 217 -5.16 -9.83 -32.91
C ASP A 217 -6.01 -10.77 -32.02
N GLU A 218 -5.42 -11.23 -30.89
CA GLU A 218 -6.09 -12.07 -29.90
C GLU A 218 -7.08 -11.27 -29.01
N ARG A 219 -7.04 -9.95 -29.07
CA ARG A 219 -7.84 -9.04 -28.26
C ARG A 219 -7.65 -9.30 -26.76
N VAL A 220 -6.41 -9.29 -26.31
CA VAL A 220 -6.06 -9.52 -24.90
C VAL A 220 -4.94 -8.60 -24.45
N TRP A 221 -4.96 -8.29 -23.17
CA TRP A 221 -3.84 -7.67 -22.45
C TRP A 221 -3.24 -8.70 -21.49
N ARG A 222 -2.01 -9.08 -21.72
CA ARG A 222 -1.26 -10.05 -20.89
C ARG A 222 -0.44 -9.30 -19.84
N LEU A 223 -1.04 -9.09 -18.66
CA LEU A 223 -0.38 -8.45 -17.53
C LEU A 223 0.55 -9.47 -16.84
N PRO A 224 1.89 -9.24 -16.83
CA PRO A 224 2.83 -10.17 -16.23
C PRO A 224 2.75 -10.17 -14.69
N ALA A 225 3.19 -11.26 -14.05
CA ALA A 225 3.11 -11.46 -12.61
C ALA A 225 3.83 -10.36 -11.82
N GLU A 226 5.00 -9.93 -12.28
CA GLU A 226 5.87 -8.94 -11.64
C GLU A 226 5.19 -7.56 -11.50
N ARG A 227 4.27 -7.26 -12.42
CA ARG A 227 3.49 -6.00 -12.41
C ARG A 227 2.13 -6.12 -11.75
N SER A 228 1.67 -7.34 -11.54
CA SER A 228 0.42 -7.62 -10.82
C SER A 228 0.60 -7.42 -9.31
N LYS A 229 -0.39 -6.81 -8.65
CA LYS A 229 -0.38 -6.69 -7.18
C LYS A 229 -0.46 -8.06 -6.46
N THR A 230 -1.00 -9.06 -7.15
CA THR A 230 -1.21 -10.42 -6.59
C THR A 230 -0.07 -11.39 -6.87
N ASP A 231 0.99 -10.95 -7.56
CA ASP A 231 2.10 -11.76 -8.06
C ASP A 231 1.66 -12.94 -8.94
N VAL A 232 0.52 -12.77 -9.64
CA VAL A 232 -0.03 -13.74 -10.58
C VAL A 232 -0.27 -13.02 -11.90
N ALA A 233 0.23 -13.60 -12.99
CA ALA A 233 -0.06 -13.10 -14.34
C ALA A 233 -1.56 -13.25 -14.63
N ILE A 234 -2.10 -12.32 -15.38
CA ILE A 234 -3.50 -12.38 -15.83
C ILE A 234 -3.62 -11.94 -17.28
N THR A 235 -4.42 -12.68 -18.03
CA THR A 235 -4.89 -12.28 -19.36
C THR A 235 -6.21 -11.55 -19.22
N VAL A 236 -6.26 -10.27 -19.57
CA VAL A 236 -7.46 -9.43 -19.55
C VAL A 236 -8.05 -9.41 -20.96
N PRO A 237 -9.25 -9.96 -21.20
CA PRO A 237 -9.88 -9.87 -22.51
C PRO A 237 -10.30 -8.43 -22.80
N LEU A 238 -10.13 -8.00 -24.05
CA LEU A 238 -10.40 -6.65 -24.50
C LEU A 238 -11.64 -6.66 -25.40
N SER A 239 -12.63 -5.83 -25.08
CA SER A 239 -13.78 -5.57 -25.94
C SER A 239 -13.36 -4.75 -27.18
N ALA A 240 -14.19 -4.73 -28.21
CA ALA A 240 -13.97 -3.92 -29.40
C ALA A 240 -13.69 -2.45 -29.03
N THR A 241 -14.51 -1.87 -28.16
CA THR A 241 -14.35 -0.48 -27.70
C THR A 241 -13.04 -0.25 -26.95
N SER A 242 -12.62 -1.17 -26.08
CA SER A 242 -11.35 -1.00 -25.36
C SER A 242 -10.14 -1.08 -26.30
N LEU A 243 -10.23 -1.87 -27.38
CA LEU A 243 -9.20 -1.91 -28.44
C LEU A 243 -9.11 -0.60 -29.20
N GLU A 244 -10.24 0.03 -29.52
CA GLU A 244 -10.27 1.37 -30.16
C GLU A 244 -9.54 2.39 -29.26
N TRP A 245 -9.81 2.39 -27.96
CA TRP A 245 -9.12 3.29 -27.02
C TRP A 245 -7.61 3.00 -26.93
N PHE A 246 -7.21 1.73 -26.93
CA PHE A 246 -5.78 1.38 -26.97
C PHE A 246 -5.16 1.79 -28.30
N THR A 247 -5.86 1.67 -29.41
CA THR A 247 -5.38 2.11 -30.73
C THR A 247 -5.16 3.64 -30.75
N GLU A 248 -6.10 4.42 -30.21
CA GLU A 248 -5.91 5.87 -30.06
C GLU A 248 -4.70 6.20 -29.19
N LEU A 249 -4.55 5.50 -28.05
CA LEU A 249 -3.40 5.68 -27.16
C LEU A 249 -2.08 5.31 -27.84
N LYS A 250 -2.06 4.30 -28.74
CA LYS A 250 -0.85 3.90 -29.46
C LYS A 250 -0.33 5.01 -30.37
N VAL A 251 -1.24 5.69 -31.07
CA VAL A 251 -0.89 6.87 -31.87
C VAL A 251 -0.35 7.99 -30.98
N ARG A 252 -1.01 8.27 -29.84
CA ARG A 252 -0.63 9.33 -28.90
C ARG A 252 0.67 9.05 -28.15
N ALA A 253 1.07 7.80 -28.01
CA ALA A 253 2.30 7.41 -27.34
C ALA A 253 3.57 7.76 -28.15
N CYS A 254 3.43 8.13 -29.43
CA CYS A 254 4.53 8.62 -30.30
C CYS A 254 5.77 7.72 -30.25
N GLY A 255 5.60 6.39 -30.36
CA GLY A 255 6.70 5.43 -30.37
C GLY A 255 7.26 5.04 -29.00
N SER A 256 6.71 5.56 -27.89
CA SER A 256 7.08 5.09 -26.55
C SER A 256 6.70 3.62 -26.35
N PRO A 257 7.51 2.83 -25.61
CA PRO A 257 7.14 1.45 -25.25
C PRO A 257 5.96 1.36 -24.27
N TYR A 258 5.62 2.47 -23.59
CA TYR A 258 4.54 2.52 -22.61
C TYR A 258 3.25 3.06 -23.21
N VAL A 259 2.10 2.54 -22.74
CA VAL A 259 0.77 3.00 -23.13
C VAL A 259 0.52 4.44 -22.64
N PHE A 260 1.02 4.78 -21.45
CA PHE A 260 0.91 6.11 -20.85
C PHE A 260 2.31 6.70 -20.60
N PRO A 261 3.00 7.19 -21.63
CA PRO A 261 4.37 7.70 -21.48
C PRO A 261 4.44 8.91 -20.56
N SER A 262 5.57 9.04 -19.88
CA SER A 262 5.85 10.23 -19.07
C SER A 262 5.94 11.48 -19.94
N ARG A 263 5.21 12.52 -19.58
CA ARG A 263 5.24 13.83 -20.27
C ARG A 263 6.49 14.66 -19.91
N ARG A 264 7.23 14.24 -18.91
CA ARG A 264 8.48 14.88 -18.48
C ARG A 264 9.61 13.88 -18.72
N ALA A 265 10.74 14.35 -19.20
CA ALA A 265 11.95 13.54 -19.27
C ALA A 265 12.36 13.13 -17.85
N SER A 266 11.84 12.01 -17.39
CA SER A 266 12.15 11.43 -16.08
C SER A 266 13.12 10.29 -16.29
N LYS A 267 14.33 10.38 -15.72
CA LYS A 267 15.32 9.30 -15.72
C LYS A 267 14.88 8.05 -14.94
N ARG A 268 13.80 8.13 -14.17
CA ARG A 268 13.38 7.06 -13.25
C ARG A 268 12.25 6.17 -13.78
N ARG A 269 11.33 6.75 -14.58
CA ARG A 269 10.15 6.02 -15.08
C ARG A 269 9.82 6.49 -16.47
N GLY A 270 9.61 5.57 -17.39
CA GLY A 270 9.18 5.88 -18.76
C GLY A 270 7.68 6.21 -18.88
N TYR A 271 6.90 6.09 -17.80
CA TYR A 271 5.45 6.25 -17.78
C TYR A 271 4.99 7.27 -16.72
N ILE A 272 3.72 7.70 -16.77
CA ILE A 272 3.13 8.70 -15.87
C ILE A 272 3.18 8.22 -14.41
N SER A 273 3.23 9.18 -13.46
CA SER A 273 3.28 8.86 -12.04
C SER A 273 1.94 8.27 -11.55
N SER A 274 1.99 7.47 -10.47
CA SER A 274 0.81 6.91 -9.80
C SER A 274 -0.18 7.96 -9.33
N ASP A 275 0.25 9.21 -9.13
CA ASP A 275 -0.60 10.29 -8.64
C ASP A 275 -1.22 11.13 -9.76
N THR A 276 -0.77 10.94 -11.02
CA THR A 276 -1.24 11.75 -12.16
C THR A 276 -2.76 11.77 -12.29
N LEU A 277 -3.40 10.59 -12.32
CA LEU A 277 -4.85 10.49 -12.44
C LEU A 277 -5.58 10.99 -11.19
N ASN A 278 -5.03 10.68 -9.99
CA ASN A 278 -5.61 11.16 -8.74
C ASN A 278 -5.59 12.69 -8.68
N HIS A 279 -4.46 13.31 -9.03
CA HIS A 279 -4.33 14.77 -9.06
C HIS A 279 -5.21 15.40 -10.13
N ALA A 280 -5.37 14.76 -11.29
CA ALA A 280 -6.24 15.26 -12.35
C ALA A 280 -7.70 15.30 -11.92
N ILE A 281 -8.22 14.23 -11.29
CA ILE A 281 -9.58 14.19 -10.74
C ILE A 281 -9.73 15.15 -9.54
N ALA A 282 -8.75 15.18 -8.61
CA ALA A 282 -8.78 16.07 -7.45
C ALA A 282 -8.85 17.55 -7.86
N LYS A 283 -8.16 17.94 -8.92
CA LYS A 283 -8.25 19.30 -9.49
C LYS A 283 -9.66 19.63 -9.96
N LEU A 284 -10.33 18.72 -10.63
CA LEU A 284 -11.71 18.92 -11.09
C LEU A 284 -12.71 19.00 -9.94
N PHE A 285 -12.35 18.48 -8.76
CA PHE A 285 -13.08 18.70 -7.50
C PHE A 285 -12.64 19.96 -6.75
N GLY A 286 -11.84 20.83 -7.34
CA GLY A 286 -11.35 22.05 -6.69
C GLY A 286 -10.36 21.81 -5.55
N GLN A 287 -9.79 20.60 -5.44
CA GLN A 287 -8.85 20.29 -4.37
C GLN A 287 -7.45 20.83 -4.68
N LYS A 288 -6.79 21.34 -3.63
CA LYS A 288 -5.40 21.81 -3.74
C LYS A 288 -4.45 20.61 -3.85
N VAL A 289 -3.92 20.38 -5.04
CA VAL A 289 -2.95 19.29 -5.31
C VAL A 289 -1.50 19.75 -5.31
N ASP A 290 -1.27 21.06 -5.38
CA ASP A 290 0.04 21.69 -5.37
C ASP A 290 0.04 22.82 -4.33
N SER A 291 1.02 22.80 -3.42
CA SER A 291 1.14 23.81 -2.34
C SER A 291 1.34 25.23 -2.88
N GLN A 292 1.94 25.37 -4.07
CA GLN A 292 2.27 26.64 -4.70
C GLN A 292 1.17 27.19 -5.61
N LYS A 293 0.12 26.39 -5.93
CA LYS A 293 -0.95 26.80 -6.83
C LYS A 293 -2.27 26.99 -6.09
N GLN A 294 -3.06 27.94 -6.56
CA GLN A 294 -4.44 28.11 -6.08
C GLN A 294 -5.30 26.91 -6.50
N PRO A 295 -6.30 26.53 -5.70
CA PRO A 295 -7.30 25.56 -6.09
C PRO A 295 -8.02 25.99 -7.37
N THR A 296 -8.37 25.05 -8.21
CA THR A 296 -9.24 25.26 -9.39
C THR A 296 -10.71 25.25 -8.97
N ALA A 297 -11.62 25.63 -9.88
CA ALA A 297 -13.05 25.51 -9.64
C ALA A 297 -13.46 24.03 -9.39
N ASN A 298 -14.49 23.82 -8.56
CA ASN A 298 -15.05 22.50 -8.26
C ASN A 298 -16.02 22.04 -9.36
N LEU A 299 -15.51 21.80 -10.57
CA LEU A 299 -16.31 21.51 -11.76
C LEU A 299 -17.15 20.24 -11.64
N LEU A 300 -16.62 19.21 -10.98
CA LEU A 300 -17.36 17.95 -10.77
C LEU A 300 -18.44 18.11 -9.69
N GLY A 301 -18.13 18.78 -8.58
CA GLY A 301 -19.12 19.03 -7.54
C GLY A 301 -20.23 19.98 -7.99
N GLU A 302 -19.92 21.04 -8.75
CA GLU A 302 -20.89 21.94 -9.35
C GLU A 302 -21.80 21.22 -10.36
N ALA A 303 -21.31 20.16 -11.02
CA ALA A 303 -22.10 19.31 -11.89
C ALA A 303 -22.95 18.27 -11.14
N GLY A 304 -22.91 18.23 -9.81
CA GLY A 304 -23.71 17.33 -8.97
C GLY A 304 -23.02 16.00 -8.61
N LEU A 305 -21.70 15.83 -8.90
CA LEU A 305 -21.00 14.61 -8.51
C LEU A 305 -20.49 14.68 -7.06
N GLU A 306 -20.82 13.66 -6.29
CA GLU A 306 -20.15 13.42 -5.01
C GLU A 306 -18.69 13.00 -5.21
N HIS A 307 -17.85 13.34 -4.23
CA HIS A 307 -16.43 13.04 -4.30
C HIS A 307 -16.16 11.53 -4.38
N PHE A 308 -15.38 11.15 -5.40
CA PHE A 308 -14.89 9.80 -5.62
C PHE A 308 -13.37 9.80 -5.88
N THR A 309 -12.74 8.64 -5.76
CA THR A 309 -11.35 8.41 -6.10
C THR A 309 -11.23 7.55 -7.35
N VAL A 310 -10.07 7.58 -8.01
CA VAL A 310 -9.81 6.70 -9.17
C VAL A 310 -10.01 5.22 -8.84
N HIS A 311 -9.82 4.81 -7.57
CA HIS A 311 -10.06 3.42 -7.17
C HIS A 311 -11.56 3.05 -7.10
N ASP A 312 -12.44 4.03 -6.91
CA ASP A 312 -13.89 3.79 -6.86
C ASP A 312 -14.45 3.42 -8.25
N LEU A 313 -13.76 3.80 -9.36
CA LEU A 313 -14.10 3.33 -10.71
C LEU A 313 -14.01 1.80 -10.83
N ARG A 314 -13.06 1.16 -10.15
CA ARG A 314 -12.95 -0.29 -10.12
C ARG A 314 -14.09 -0.94 -9.32
N ARG A 315 -14.56 -0.29 -8.24
CA ARG A 315 -15.76 -0.72 -7.51
C ARG A 315 -17.00 -0.56 -8.37
N THR A 316 -17.08 0.55 -9.12
CA THR A 316 -18.14 0.81 -10.10
C THR A 316 -18.17 -0.29 -11.16
N CYS A 317 -17.04 -0.62 -11.78
CA CYS A 317 -16.95 -1.75 -12.73
C CYS A 317 -17.50 -3.05 -12.11
N ARG A 318 -17.05 -3.41 -10.88
CA ARG A 318 -17.53 -4.61 -10.19
C ARG A 318 -19.05 -4.61 -9.96
N SER A 319 -19.60 -3.46 -9.57
CA SER A 319 -21.03 -3.29 -9.33
C SER A 319 -21.83 -3.37 -10.62
N LEU A 320 -21.37 -2.74 -11.71
CA LEU A 320 -21.99 -2.81 -13.02
C LEU A 320 -21.98 -4.24 -13.59
N LEU A 321 -20.89 -4.99 -13.45
CA LEU A 321 -20.85 -6.39 -13.84
C LEU A 321 -21.91 -7.21 -13.08
N ALA A 322 -22.11 -6.94 -11.79
CA ALA A 322 -23.15 -7.61 -11.01
C ALA A 322 -24.56 -7.23 -11.49
N SER A 323 -24.83 -5.95 -11.77
CA SER A 323 -26.13 -5.49 -12.29
C SER A 323 -26.47 -6.06 -13.68
N LEU A 324 -25.44 -6.42 -14.47
CA LEU A 324 -25.59 -7.09 -15.77
C LEU A 324 -25.77 -8.62 -15.65
N GLY A 325 -25.93 -9.15 -14.43
CA GLY A 325 -26.14 -10.57 -14.18
C GLY A 325 -24.87 -11.43 -14.36
N VAL A 326 -23.68 -10.81 -14.37
CA VAL A 326 -22.44 -11.59 -14.45
C VAL A 326 -22.23 -12.35 -13.14
N PRO A 327 -22.03 -13.68 -13.20
CA PRO A 327 -21.78 -14.50 -11.99
C PRO A 327 -20.62 -13.96 -11.15
N SER A 328 -20.76 -14.03 -9.82
CA SER A 328 -19.81 -13.40 -8.90
C SER A 328 -18.38 -13.88 -9.12
N HIS A 329 -18.14 -15.17 -9.32
CA HIS A 329 -16.80 -15.74 -9.56
C HIS A 329 -16.19 -15.23 -10.87
N ILE A 330 -16.98 -15.02 -11.94
CA ILE A 330 -16.53 -14.40 -13.20
C ILE A 330 -16.15 -12.94 -12.95
N ALA A 331 -17.02 -12.17 -12.28
CA ALA A 331 -16.75 -10.77 -11.98
C ALA A 331 -15.50 -10.59 -11.08
N GLU A 332 -15.26 -11.47 -10.10
CA GLU A 332 -14.03 -11.46 -9.30
C GLU A 332 -12.79 -11.77 -10.16
N ARG A 333 -12.90 -12.69 -11.13
CA ARG A 333 -11.83 -12.99 -12.09
C ARG A 333 -11.56 -11.82 -13.03
N CYS A 334 -12.59 -11.08 -13.47
CA CYS A 334 -12.41 -9.84 -14.24
C CYS A 334 -11.52 -8.83 -13.50
N LEU A 335 -11.66 -8.75 -12.19
CA LEU A 335 -10.88 -7.84 -11.35
C LEU A 335 -9.53 -8.42 -10.88
N ASN A 336 -9.14 -9.61 -11.27
CA ASN A 336 -7.96 -10.28 -10.73
C ASN A 336 -7.98 -10.35 -9.18
N HIS A 337 -9.14 -10.70 -8.61
CA HIS A 337 -9.25 -11.02 -7.20
C HIS A 337 -9.03 -12.52 -6.99
N LYS A 338 -8.30 -12.86 -5.93
CA LYS A 338 -8.20 -14.27 -5.50
C LYS A 338 -9.55 -14.70 -4.94
N LEU A 339 -10.11 -15.76 -5.47
CA LEU A 339 -11.27 -16.42 -4.86
C LEU A 339 -10.88 -16.91 -3.47
N LYS A 340 -11.76 -16.71 -2.49
CA LYS A 340 -11.51 -17.09 -1.09
C LYS A 340 -12.02 -18.51 -0.82
N GLY A 341 -11.46 -19.16 0.22
CA GLY A 341 -11.92 -20.46 0.69
C GLY A 341 -11.59 -21.60 -0.27
N VAL A 342 -12.38 -22.67 -0.17
CA VAL A 342 -12.22 -23.93 -0.92
C VAL A 342 -12.26 -23.70 -2.43
N GLU A 343 -13.19 -22.85 -2.89
CA GLU A 343 -13.31 -22.50 -4.31
C GLU A 343 -12.00 -21.92 -4.89
N GLY A 344 -11.29 -21.08 -4.14
CA GLY A 344 -10.01 -20.51 -4.60
C GLY A 344 -8.88 -21.52 -4.74
N ILE A 345 -8.98 -22.69 -4.09
CA ILE A 345 -7.99 -23.77 -4.16
C ILE A 345 -8.23 -24.64 -5.38
N TYR A 346 -9.48 -25.00 -5.64
CA TYR A 346 -9.84 -25.99 -6.67
C TYR A 346 -10.19 -25.34 -8.01
N ASN A 347 -10.85 -24.17 -8.03
CA ASN A 347 -11.24 -23.49 -9.25
C ASN A 347 -10.08 -22.69 -9.84
N ARG A 348 -9.29 -23.34 -10.72
CA ARG A 348 -8.15 -22.71 -11.42
C ARG A 348 -8.49 -22.25 -12.84
N HIS A 349 -9.72 -22.47 -13.28
CA HIS A 349 -10.14 -22.05 -14.61
C HIS A 349 -10.12 -20.53 -14.75
N ASP A 350 -9.65 -20.03 -15.89
CA ASP A 350 -9.47 -18.58 -16.12
C ASP A 350 -10.75 -17.88 -16.58
N TYR A 351 -11.72 -18.61 -17.12
CA TYR A 351 -12.98 -18.07 -17.64
C TYR A 351 -12.79 -16.95 -18.68
N LEU A 352 -11.80 -17.10 -19.58
CA LEU A 352 -11.43 -16.03 -20.53
C LEU A 352 -12.61 -15.62 -21.42
N ASN A 353 -13.40 -16.57 -21.95
CA ASN A 353 -14.53 -16.30 -22.81
C ASN A 353 -15.68 -15.63 -22.05
N GLU A 354 -16.03 -16.14 -20.88
CA GLU A 354 -17.08 -15.57 -20.03
C GLU A 354 -16.71 -14.17 -19.55
N ARG A 355 -15.43 -13.91 -19.28
CA ARG A 355 -14.94 -12.55 -18.96
C ARG A 355 -14.97 -11.64 -20.18
N ARG A 356 -14.73 -12.16 -21.39
CA ARG A 356 -14.86 -11.41 -22.65
C ARG A 356 -16.30 -10.99 -22.84
N ASP A 357 -17.24 -11.92 -22.70
CA ASP A 357 -18.68 -11.63 -22.81
C ASP A 357 -19.14 -10.60 -21.76
N ALA A 358 -18.61 -10.70 -20.54
CA ALA A 358 -18.90 -9.75 -19.48
C ALA A 358 -18.41 -8.33 -19.82
N PHE A 359 -17.23 -8.18 -20.41
CA PHE A 359 -16.72 -6.88 -20.83
C PHE A 359 -17.42 -6.35 -22.10
N GLU A 360 -17.85 -7.21 -23.02
CA GLU A 360 -18.69 -6.78 -24.16
C GLU A 360 -20.07 -6.26 -23.69
N LYS A 361 -20.73 -6.96 -22.75
CA LYS A 361 -21.96 -6.46 -22.11
C LYS A 361 -21.74 -5.10 -21.43
N LEU A 362 -20.62 -4.95 -20.71
CA LEU A 362 -20.27 -3.69 -20.07
C LEU A 362 -19.97 -2.59 -21.09
N ALA A 363 -19.32 -2.93 -22.21
CA ALA A 363 -19.09 -2.01 -23.31
C ALA A 363 -20.39 -1.46 -23.89
N CYS A 364 -21.41 -2.28 -24.07
CA CYS A 364 -22.70 -1.85 -24.62
C CYS A 364 -23.33 -0.71 -23.82
N ILE A 365 -23.17 -0.69 -22.48
CA ILE A 365 -23.74 0.37 -21.64
C ILE A 365 -22.79 1.55 -21.42
N LEU A 366 -21.48 1.33 -21.42
CA LEU A 366 -20.51 2.40 -21.15
C LEU A 366 -20.09 3.17 -22.41
N THR A 367 -20.04 2.53 -23.58
CA THR A 367 -19.58 3.17 -24.83
C THR A 367 -20.41 4.39 -25.20
N PRO A 368 -21.77 4.36 -25.16
CA PRO A 368 -22.57 5.55 -25.43
C PRO A 368 -22.25 6.72 -24.50
N ILE A 369 -22.10 6.44 -23.21
CA ILE A 369 -21.77 7.44 -22.18
C ILE A 369 -20.37 8.04 -22.40
N ILE A 370 -19.39 7.19 -22.69
CA ILE A 370 -17.99 7.60 -22.85
C ILE A 370 -17.78 8.32 -24.17
N ASN A 371 -18.35 7.83 -25.28
CA ASN A 371 -18.12 8.37 -26.61
C ASN A 371 -19.14 9.46 -27.04
N ASP A 372 -20.09 9.84 -26.14
CA ASP A 372 -21.13 10.85 -26.43
C ASP A 372 -22.05 10.45 -27.61
N MET A 373 -22.37 9.18 -27.70
CA MET A 373 -23.27 8.67 -28.70
C MET A 373 -24.71 8.77 -28.21
N PRO A 374 -25.69 9.04 -29.08
CA PRO A 374 -27.08 8.97 -28.67
C PRO A 374 -27.37 7.56 -28.14
N ASN A 375 -28.04 7.49 -26.98
CA ASN A 375 -28.44 6.22 -26.37
C ASN A 375 -29.42 5.48 -27.30
N VAL A 376 -28.88 4.64 -28.16
CA VAL A 376 -29.66 3.64 -28.86
C VAL A 376 -29.77 2.45 -27.91
N ILE A 377 -30.86 2.38 -27.15
CA ILE A 377 -31.21 1.17 -26.39
C ILE A 377 -31.54 0.11 -27.43
N PRO A 378 -30.76 -0.96 -27.60
CA PRO A 378 -31.19 -2.05 -28.47
C PRO A 378 -32.44 -2.65 -27.84
N LEU A 379 -33.56 -2.58 -28.53
CA LEU A 379 -34.73 -3.34 -28.20
C LEU A 379 -34.36 -4.83 -28.24
N THR A 380 -34.06 -5.38 -27.09
CA THR A 380 -33.94 -6.83 -26.94
C THR A 380 -35.30 -7.41 -27.33
N LYS A 381 -35.36 -8.10 -28.47
CA LYS A 381 -36.50 -8.95 -28.83
C LYS A 381 -36.68 -9.91 -27.64
N GLN A 382 -37.75 -9.69 -26.87
CA GLN A 382 -38.33 -10.74 -26.06
C GLN A 382 -38.79 -11.81 -27.03
N TYR A 383 -38.06 -12.89 -27.14
CA TYR A 383 -38.59 -14.11 -27.71
C TYR A 383 -39.56 -14.68 -26.68
N ALA A 384 -40.84 -14.72 -27.07
CA ALA A 384 -41.92 -15.44 -26.43
C ALA A 384 -41.60 -16.96 -26.40
#